data_48007a5a9114d79fa70bae7721124e35
#
_entry.id   48007a5a9114d79fa70bae7721124e35
#
_cell.length_a   1.000
_cell.length_b   1.000
_cell.length_c   1.000
_cell.angle_alpha   90.00
_cell.angle_beta   90.00
_cell.angle_gamma   90.00
#
_symmetry.space_group_name_H-M   'P 1'
#
loop_
_entity.id
_entity.type
_entity.pdbx_description
1 polymer ?
#
loop_
_entity_poly.entity_id
_entity_poly.type
_entity_poly.pdbx_seq_one_letter_code
_entity_poly.pdbx_strand_id
1 'polypeptide(L)'
;MFGCLGAALAFYSTAKPEKKKKVFALLLPITLTAIVCGITEPVEFTFLFVAPMLFVVHAFLAATLATTMWLAGIVGINSGGLIEIASLNLIPLMRNHWQQYLLELVIGLIFTAIWFVVFRFLILKFDFKTPGREDEAEIEFGSKEKFRNKQAEKGGKAGDPKLELCKLILEGLGGKDNIVDVTNCATRLRVNVKDETLCKDDPYFKAIGTHGCSINGKAYQVIIGLKVPSIREVFETLL
;
A
#
# COMPACT_ATOMS: atom_id res chain seq x y z
N MET A 1 -1.78 -17.98 -4.09
CA MET A 1 -0.43 -18.05 -3.52
C MET A 1 0.65 -18.32 -4.58
N PHE A 2 0.59 -19.36 -5.41
CA PHE A 2 1.60 -19.69 -6.45
C PHE A 2 1.84 -18.54 -7.45
N GLY A 3 0.78 -17.90 -7.96
CA GLY A 3 0.91 -16.78 -8.88
C GLY A 3 1.59 -15.54 -8.28
N CYS A 4 1.27 -15.21 -7.03
CA CYS A 4 1.90 -14.09 -6.32
C CYS A 4 3.40 -14.31 -6.11
N LEU A 5 3.82 -15.55 -5.81
CA LEU A 5 5.24 -15.89 -5.72
C LEU A 5 5.95 -15.70 -7.07
N GLY A 6 5.35 -16.20 -8.17
CA GLY A 6 5.92 -16.04 -9.51
C GLY A 6 6.01 -14.58 -9.95
N ALA A 7 4.96 -13.77 -9.68
CA ALA A 7 4.95 -12.34 -9.96
C ALA A 7 6.02 -11.58 -9.14
N ALA A 8 6.12 -11.84 -7.83
CA ALA A 8 7.11 -11.23 -6.96
C ALA A 8 8.55 -11.54 -7.41
N LEU A 9 8.84 -12.79 -7.79
CA LEU A 9 10.13 -13.17 -8.35
C LEU A 9 10.42 -12.42 -9.67
N ALA A 10 9.41 -12.24 -10.54
CA ALA A 10 9.57 -11.49 -11.78
C ALA A 10 9.89 -10.01 -11.49
N PHE A 11 9.19 -9.35 -10.56
CA PHE A 11 9.49 -7.97 -10.15
C PHE A 11 10.89 -7.84 -9.59
N TYR A 12 11.28 -8.72 -8.67
CA TYR A 12 12.62 -8.71 -8.10
C TYR A 12 13.70 -8.91 -9.17
N SER A 13 13.50 -9.83 -10.11
CA SER A 13 14.46 -10.12 -11.18
C SER A 13 14.65 -8.96 -12.16
N THR A 14 13.59 -8.19 -12.41
CA THR A 14 13.56 -7.07 -13.37
C THR A 14 13.88 -5.71 -12.74
N ALA A 15 13.94 -5.62 -11.41
CA ALA A 15 14.26 -4.40 -10.68
C ALA A 15 15.69 -3.92 -10.98
N LYS A 16 15.89 -2.59 -11.02
CA LYS A 16 17.22 -1.96 -11.16
C LYS A 16 18.15 -2.40 -10.01
N PRO A 17 19.42 -2.68 -10.26
CA PRO A 17 20.36 -3.20 -9.23
C PRO A 17 20.36 -2.39 -7.95
N GLU A 18 20.34 -1.06 -8.05
CA GLU A 18 20.38 -0.11 -6.93
C GLU A 18 19.11 -0.20 -6.05
N LYS A 19 17.99 -0.63 -6.65
CA LYS A 19 16.68 -0.70 -5.99
C LYS A 19 16.34 -2.10 -5.46
N LYS A 20 17.12 -3.15 -5.81
CA LYS A 20 16.81 -4.54 -5.45
C LYS A 20 16.60 -4.75 -3.96
N LYS A 21 17.42 -4.13 -3.09
CA LYS A 21 17.26 -4.26 -1.63
C LYS A 21 15.93 -3.70 -1.15
N LYS A 22 15.49 -2.56 -1.71
CA LYS A 22 14.20 -1.93 -1.36
C LYS A 22 13.03 -2.77 -1.87
N VAL A 23 13.13 -3.26 -3.11
CA VAL A 23 12.13 -4.14 -3.71
C VAL A 23 11.99 -5.44 -2.92
N PHE A 24 13.09 -6.05 -2.51
CA PHE A 24 13.06 -7.24 -1.66
C PHE A 24 12.37 -6.97 -0.32
N ALA A 25 12.72 -5.87 0.35
CA ALA A 25 12.11 -5.47 1.61
C ALA A 25 10.60 -5.18 1.49
N LEU A 26 10.15 -4.69 0.33
CA LEU A 26 8.73 -4.49 0.03
C LEU A 26 8.02 -5.83 -0.27
N LEU A 27 8.58 -6.62 -1.18
CA LEU A 27 7.92 -7.82 -1.70
C LEU A 27 7.91 -8.98 -0.72
N LEU A 28 8.95 -9.14 0.11
CA LEU A 28 9.07 -10.27 1.03
C LEU A 28 7.88 -10.37 1.99
N PRO A 29 7.52 -9.33 2.78
CA PRO A 29 6.40 -9.44 3.72
C PRO A 29 5.05 -9.65 3.03
N ILE A 30 4.78 -8.94 1.92
CA ILE A 30 3.49 -9.08 1.22
C ILE A 30 3.36 -10.43 0.51
N THR A 31 4.45 -10.97 -0.04
CA THR A 31 4.46 -12.31 -0.65
C THR A 31 4.33 -13.39 0.42
N LEU A 32 4.98 -13.23 1.57
CA LEU A 32 4.84 -14.15 2.69
C LEU A 32 3.39 -14.17 3.21
N THR A 33 2.75 -13.01 3.32
CA THR A 33 1.33 -12.90 3.69
C THR A 33 0.43 -13.60 2.67
N ALA A 34 0.70 -13.44 1.37
CA ALA A 34 -0.04 -14.12 0.31
C ALA A 34 0.13 -15.65 0.36
N ILE A 35 1.32 -16.15 0.72
CA ILE A 35 1.59 -17.59 0.84
C ILE A 35 0.97 -18.16 2.13
N VAL A 36 1.19 -17.52 3.26
CA VAL A 36 0.81 -18.07 4.57
C VAL A 36 -0.69 -17.88 4.84
N CYS A 37 -1.21 -16.67 4.62
CA CYS A 37 -2.58 -16.29 4.93
C CYS A 37 -3.53 -16.30 3.73
N GLY A 38 -3.02 -16.37 2.49
CA GLY A 38 -3.82 -16.31 1.27
C GLY A 38 -4.27 -14.90 0.87
N ILE A 39 -3.78 -13.85 1.55
CA ILE A 39 -4.13 -12.46 1.27
C ILE A 39 -3.26 -11.95 0.11
N THR A 40 -3.80 -11.94 -1.12
CA THR A 40 -3.04 -11.67 -2.35
C THR A 40 -3.06 -10.21 -2.76
N GLU A 41 -4.02 -9.43 -2.30
CA GLU A 41 -4.27 -8.04 -2.68
C GLU A 41 -3.04 -7.12 -2.53
N PRO A 42 -2.23 -7.22 -1.47
CA PRO A 42 -1.05 -6.37 -1.36
C PRO A 42 -0.03 -6.59 -2.47
N VAL A 43 0.10 -7.82 -2.99
CA VAL A 43 0.95 -8.12 -4.14
C VAL A 43 0.31 -7.58 -5.41
N GLU A 44 -0.98 -7.82 -5.61
CA GLU A 44 -1.75 -7.41 -6.78
C GLU A 44 -1.78 -5.89 -6.95
N PHE A 45 -1.94 -5.14 -5.88
CA PHE A 45 -1.93 -3.67 -5.92
C PHE A 45 -0.58 -3.07 -6.33
N THR A 46 0.54 -3.82 -6.19
CA THR A 46 1.84 -3.33 -6.66
C THR A 46 1.90 -3.17 -8.18
N PHE A 47 1.04 -3.85 -8.93
CA PHE A 47 1.05 -3.80 -10.40
C PHE A 47 -0.29 -3.45 -11.03
N LEU A 48 -1.42 -3.61 -10.31
CA LEU A 48 -2.76 -3.30 -10.82
C LEU A 48 -2.86 -1.87 -11.38
N PHE A 49 -2.34 -0.90 -10.65
CA PHE A 49 -2.45 0.51 -11.03
C PHE A 49 -1.34 0.97 -11.99
N VAL A 50 -0.17 0.34 -11.93
CA VAL A 50 0.99 0.71 -12.74
C VAL A 50 1.01 -0.01 -14.09
N ALA A 51 0.52 -1.23 -14.12
CA ALA A 51 0.50 -2.07 -15.31
C ALA A 51 -0.78 -2.93 -15.36
N PRO A 52 -1.96 -2.34 -15.64
CA PRO A 52 -3.25 -3.05 -15.66
C PRO A 52 -3.26 -4.28 -16.58
N MET A 53 -2.47 -4.25 -17.66
CA MET A 53 -2.30 -5.38 -18.58
C MET A 53 -1.75 -6.62 -17.86
N LEU A 54 -0.81 -6.44 -16.92
CA LEU A 54 -0.29 -7.56 -16.12
C LEU A 54 -1.38 -8.16 -15.23
N PHE A 55 -2.32 -7.34 -14.75
CA PHE A 55 -3.43 -7.83 -13.96
C PHE A 55 -4.38 -8.70 -14.79
N VAL A 56 -4.68 -8.30 -16.02
CA VAL A 56 -5.49 -9.12 -16.95
C VAL A 56 -4.81 -10.47 -17.20
N VAL A 57 -3.51 -10.47 -17.44
CA VAL A 57 -2.72 -11.70 -17.62
C VAL A 57 -2.71 -12.53 -16.34
N HIS A 58 -2.57 -11.90 -15.18
CA HIS A 58 -2.65 -12.57 -13.87
C HIS A 58 -3.98 -13.28 -13.70
N ALA A 59 -5.10 -12.60 -13.95
CA ALA A 59 -6.43 -13.18 -13.84
C ALA A 59 -6.63 -14.38 -14.79
N PHE A 60 -6.15 -14.28 -16.04
CA PHE A 60 -6.20 -15.39 -17.00
C PHE A 60 -5.38 -16.60 -16.52
N LEU A 61 -4.16 -16.38 -16.06
CA LEU A 61 -3.31 -17.45 -15.51
C LEU A 61 -3.93 -18.07 -14.25
N ALA A 62 -4.56 -17.27 -13.38
CA ALA A 62 -5.24 -17.76 -12.19
C ALA A 62 -6.42 -18.66 -12.55
N ALA A 63 -7.23 -18.24 -13.51
CA ALA A 63 -8.34 -19.06 -14.03
C ALA A 63 -7.84 -20.39 -14.65
N THR A 64 -6.73 -20.33 -15.41
CA THR A 64 -6.11 -21.51 -16.02
C THR A 64 -5.58 -22.48 -14.96
N LEU A 65 -4.90 -21.96 -13.91
CA LEU A 65 -4.45 -22.76 -12.78
C LEU A 65 -5.61 -23.44 -12.06
N ALA A 66 -6.66 -22.69 -11.73
CA ALA A 66 -7.84 -23.22 -11.05
C ALA A 66 -8.51 -24.34 -11.88
N THR A 67 -8.65 -24.11 -13.19
CA THR A 67 -9.20 -25.12 -14.12
C THR A 67 -8.31 -26.37 -14.18
N THR A 68 -6.99 -26.20 -14.24
CA THR A 68 -6.03 -27.31 -14.26
C THR A 68 -6.11 -28.14 -12.98
N MET A 69 -6.19 -27.51 -11.82
CA MET A 69 -6.34 -28.19 -10.52
C MET A 69 -7.66 -28.95 -10.45
N TRP A 70 -8.76 -28.36 -10.92
CA TRP A 70 -10.06 -29.02 -10.99
C TRP A 70 -10.03 -30.24 -11.91
N LEU A 71 -9.47 -30.13 -13.11
CA LEU A 71 -9.32 -31.25 -14.05
C LEU A 71 -8.41 -32.36 -13.51
N ALA A 72 -7.39 -31.99 -12.72
CA ALA A 72 -6.51 -32.94 -12.04
C ALA A 72 -7.18 -33.67 -10.85
N GLY A 73 -8.41 -33.32 -10.52
CA GLY A 73 -9.16 -33.92 -9.42
C GLY A 73 -8.64 -33.55 -8.02
N ILE A 74 -8.03 -32.38 -7.88
CA ILE A 74 -7.58 -31.90 -6.57
C ILE A 74 -8.78 -31.68 -5.68
N VAL A 75 -8.74 -32.28 -4.48
CA VAL A 75 -9.84 -32.25 -3.50
C VAL A 75 -9.46 -31.35 -2.33
N GLY A 76 -10.40 -30.51 -1.91
CA GLY A 76 -10.26 -29.63 -0.74
C GLY A 76 -10.59 -28.17 -1.03
N ILE A 77 -10.37 -27.33 -0.04
CA ILE A 77 -10.59 -25.88 -0.11
C ILE A 77 -9.22 -25.21 -0.30
N ASN A 78 -9.02 -24.53 -1.43
CA ASN A 78 -7.76 -23.90 -1.82
C ASN A 78 -7.92 -22.39 -2.08
N SER A 79 -8.82 -21.73 -1.34
CA SER A 79 -9.10 -20.30 -1.44
C SER A 79 -8.14 -19.44 -0.61
N GLY A 80 -7.61 -19.98 0.49
CA GLY A 80 -6.70 -19.29 1.40
C GLY A 80 -5.23 -19.68 1.20
N GLY A 81 -4.43 -19.37 2.20
CA GLY A 81 -3.00 -19.69 2.20
C GLY A 81 -2.66 -21.04 2.81
N LEU A 82 -1.37 -21.23 3.13
CA LEU A 82 -0.88 -22.47 3.73
C LEU A 82 -1.58 -22.85 5.04
N ILE A 83 -2.00 -21.85 5.84
CA ILE A 83 -2.73 -22.10 7.09
C ILE A 83 -4.07 -22.79 6.80
N GLU A 84 -4.83 -22.30 5.82
CA GLU A 84 -6.11 -22.88 5.44
C GLU A 84 -5.91 -24.28 4.82
N ILE A 85 -4.98 -24.42 3.89
CA ILE A 85 -4.65 -25.70 3.27
C ILE A 85 -4.24 -26.72 4.34
N ALA A 86 -3.40 -26.32 5.30
CA ALA A 86 -2.99 -27.22 6.37
C ALA A 86 -4.16 -27.66 7.24
N SER A 87 -5.00 -26.72 7.66
CA SER A 87 -6.10 -26.99 8.60
C SER A 87 -7.28 -27.72 7.98
N LEU A 88 -7.66 -27.38 6.75
CA LEU A 88 -8.87 -27.91 6.10
C LEU A 88 -8.59 -29.07 5.14
N ASN A 89 -7.38 -29.18 4.60
CA ASN A 89 -7.03 -30.21 3.63
C ASN A 89 -6.03 -31.21 4.21
N LEU A 90 -4.81 -30.77 4.59
CA LEU A 90 -3.75 -31.70 4.97
C LEU A 90 -4.11 -32.48 6.24
N ILE A 91 -4.52 -31.80 7.32
CA ILE A 91 -4.83 -32.48 8.59
C ILE A 91 -5.98 -33.49 8.43
N PRO A 92 -7.16 -33.14 7.87
CA PRO A 92 -8.28 -34.08 7.80
C PRO A 92 -8.21 -35.06 6.63
N LEU A 93 -7.59 -34.73 5.50
CA LEU A 93 -7.72 -35.48 4.25
C LEU A 93 -6.41 -36.16 3.79
N MET A 94 -5.25 -35.81 4.37
CA MET A 94 -3.91 -36.30 3.94
C MET A 94 -3.85 -37.81 3.82
N ARG A 95 -4.49 -38.52 4.73
CA ARG A 95 -4.46 -40.01 4.78
C ARG A 95 -4.96 -40.65 3.47
N ASN A 96 -6.00 -40.04 2.88
CA ASN A 96 -6.68 -40.61 1.69
C ASN A 96 -6.30 -39.91 0.38
N HIS A 97 -5.76 -38.67 0.45
CA HIS A 97 -5.57 -37.79 -0.71
C HIS A 97 -4.14 -37.24 -0.86
N TRP A 98 -3.13 -37.83 -0.21
CA TRP A 98 -1.75 -37.34 -0.23
C TRP A 98 -1.16 -37.21 -1.63
N GLN A 99 -1.52 -38.10 -2.58
CA GLN A 99 -1.07 -38.01 -3.98
C GLN A 99 -1.60 -36.78 -4.68
N GLN A 100 -2.83 -36.37 -4.38
CA GLN A 100 -3.46 -35.17 -4.95
C GLN A 100 -2.78 -33.90 -4.42
N TYR A 101 -2.40 -33.84 -3.14
CA TYR A 101 -1.67 -32.69 -2.58
C TYR A 101 -0.24 -32.59 -3.10
N LEU A 102 0.41 -33.74 -3.36
CA LEU A 102 1.69 -33.74 -4.06
C LEU A 102 1.55 -33.22 -5.49
N LEU A 103 0.50 -33.65 -6.20
CA LEU A 103 0.19 -33.19 -7.56
C LEU A 103 -0.15 -31.70 -7.57
N GLU A 104 -0.92 -31.21 -6.59
CA GLU A 104 -1.21 -29.79 -6.39
C GLU A 104 0.07 -28.96 -6.26
N LEU A 105 1.00 -29.41 -5.42
CA LEU A 105 2.29 -28.74 -5.25
C LEU A 105 3.08 -28.69 -6.57
N VAL A 106 3.13 -29.80 -7.30
CA VAL A 106 3.84 -29.87 -8.59
C VAL A 106 3.21 -28.93 -9.62
N ILE A 107 1.88 -28.97 -9.78
CA ILE A 107 1.14 -28.06 -10.66
C ILE A 107 1.39 -26.60 -10.24
N GLY A 108 1.29 -26.29 -8.94
CA GLY A 108 1.52 -24.96 -8.41
C GLY A 108 2.92 -24.42 -8.70
N LEU A 109 3.96 -25.24 -8.56
CA LEU A 109 5.35 -24.87 -8.87
C LEU A 109 5.55 -24.63 -10.38
N ILE A 110 4.95 -25.46 -11.24
CA ILE A 110 4.97 -25.26 -12.69
C ILE A 110 4.32 -23.91 -13.03
N PHE A 111 3.16 -23.63 -12.48
CA PHE A 111 2.49 -22.37 -12.71
C PHE A 111 3.26 -21.16 -12.12
N THR A 112 3.94 -21.32 -10.97
CA THR A 112 4.85 -20.28 -10.45
C THR A 112 5.94 -19.93 -11.47
N ALA A 113 6.54 -20.94 -12.10
CA ALA A 113 7.52 -20.74 -13.17
C ALA A 113 6.90 -20.07 -14.41
N ILE A 114 5.68 -20.46 -14.80
CA ILE A 114 4.95 -19.82 -15.91
C ILE A 114 4.70 -18.34 -15.58
N TRP A 115 4.20 -18.01 -14.39
CA TRP A 115 4.02 -16.62 -13.95
C TRP A 115 5.32 -15.82 -14.01
N PHE A 116 6.38 -16.39 -13.48
CA PHE A 116 7.70 -15.76 -13.51
C PHE A 116 8.15 -15.42 -14.93
N VAL A 117 8.08 -16.40 -15.84
CA VAL A 117 8.54 -16.21 -17.24
C VAL A 117 7.66 -15.21 -17.98
N VAL A 118 6.33 -15.36 -17.89
CA VAL A 118 5.37 -14.49 -18.59
C VAL A 118 5.48 -13.05 -18.07
N PHE A 119 5.48 -12.85 -16.76
CA PHE A 119 5.58 -11.52 -16.17
C PHE A 119 6.92 -10.87 -16.51
N ARG A 120 8.03 -11.59 -16.35
CA ARG A 120 9.36 -11.07 -16.71
C ARG A 120 9.41 -10.67 -18.19
N PHE A 121 8.89 -11.49 -19.08
CA PHE A 121 8.84 -11.19 -20.52
C PHE A 121 8.01 -9.93 -20.79
N LEU A 122 6.81 -9.83 -20.26
CA LEU A 122 5.93 -8.68 -20.47
C LEU A 122 6.50 -7.39 -19.86
N ILE A 123 7.08 -7.45 -18.66
CA ILE A 123 7.70 -6.30 -18.02
C ILE A 123 8.85 -5.75 -18.88
N LEU A 124 9.70 -6.62 -19.39
CA LEU A 124 10.84 -6.21 -20.21
C LEU A 124 10.40 -5.75 -21.61
N LYS A 125 9.41 -6.41 -22.22
CA LYS A 125 8.94 -6.08 -23.58
C LYS A 125 8.19 -4.75 -23.63
N PHE A 126 7.36 -4.45 -22.64
CA PHE A 126 6.53 -3.25 -22.61
C PHE A 126 7.08 -2.16 -21.67
N ASP A 127 8.25 -2.39 -21.08
CA ASP A 127 8.91 -1.48 -20.13
C ASP A 127 7.99 -1.02 -19.00
N PHE A 128 7.18 -1.94 -18.44
CA PHE A 128 6.30 -1.59 -17.34
C PHE A 128 7.09 -1.10 -16.12
N LYS A 129 6.62 -0.02 -15.50
CA LYS A 129 7.23 0.62 -14.33
C LYS A 129 6.83 -0.09 -13.03
N THR A 130 7.02 -1.41 -13.00
CA THR A 130 6.77 -2.25 -11.83
C THR A 130 7.75 -1.94 -10.69
N PRO A 131 7.54 -2.45 -9.45
CA PRO A 131 8.40 -2.14 -8.32
C PRO A 131 9.89 -2.27 -8.62
N GLY A 132 10.65 -1.19 -8.42
CA GLY A 132 12.08 -1.09 -8.69
C GLY A 132 12.45 -0.71 -10.13
N ARG A 133 11.49 -0.48 -11.01
CA ARG A 133 11.68 0.05 -12.36
C ARG A 133 11.16 1.48 -12.54
N GLU A 134 10.49 2.01 -11.54
CA GLU A 134 9.99 3.39 -11.54
C GLU A 134 11.14 4.39 -11.70
N ASP A 135 10.85 5.51 -12.37
CA ASP A 135 11.78 6.64 -12.44
C ASP A 135 11.77 7.39 -11.09
N GLU A 136 12.87 8.09 -10.76
CA GLU A 136 13.06 8.66 -9.42
C GLU A 136 12.01 9.70 -9.00
N ALA A 137 11.24 10.22 -9.95
CA ALA A 137 10.17 11.19 -9.72
C ALA A 137 8.87 10.59 -9.16
N GLU A 138 8.64 9.27 -9.31
CA GLU A 138 7.39 8.62 -8.90
C GLU A 138 7.43 7.88 -7.56
N ILE A 139 8.62 7.76 -6.92
CA ILE A 139 8.75 7.08 -5.63
C ILE A 139 8.58 8.07 -4.47
N GLU A 140 7.43 8.72 -4.38
CA GLU A 140 7.01 9.44 -3.15
C GLU A 140 6.06 8.65 -2.26
N PHE A 141 5.93 7.35 -2.43
CA PHE A 141 5.21 6.50 -1.49
C PHE A 141 6.17 5.84 -0.51
N GLY A 142 6.32 6.46 0.65
CA GLY A 142 6.71 5.77 1.89
C GLY A 142 8.18 5.49 2.13
N SER A 143 9.06 6.49 2.18
CA SER A 143 10.33 6.35 2.88
C SER A 143 10.50 7.43 3.96
N LYS A 144 10.29 7.04 5.22
CA LYS A 144 10.64 7.87 6.41
C LYS A 144 12.09 8.39 6.37
N GLU A 145 13.00 7.68 5.71
CA GLU A 145 14.41 8.08 5.60
C GLU A 145 14.65 9.23 4.61
N LYS A 146 13.93 9.28 3.48
CA LYS A 146 14.02 10.42 2.55
C LYS A 146 13.42 11.69 3.14
N PHE A 147 12.41 11.55 3.99
CA PHE A 147 11.85 12.69 4.74
C PHE A 147 12.87 13.25 5.73
N ARG A 148 13.60 12.39 6.46
CA ARG A 148 14.65 12.80 7.41
C ARG A 148 15.87 13.42 6.71
N ASN A 149 16.29 12.89 5.56
CA ASN A 149 17.46 13.41 4.82
C ASN A 149 17.12 14.68 4.04
N LYS A 150 15.89 14.86 3.50
CA LYS A 150 15.45 16.15 2.93
C LYS A 150 15.30 17.25 3.99
N GLN A 151 15.00 16.91 5.23
CA GLN A 151 15.01 17.86 6.35
C GLN A 151 16.43 18.26 6.74
N ALA A 152 17.40 17.37 6.63
CA ALA A 152 18.82 17.66 6.95
C ALA A 152 19.52 18.48 5.86
N GLU A 153 19.15 18.35 4.58
CA GLU A 153 19.75 19.09 3.46
C GLU A 153 19.10 20.47 3.18
N LYS A 154 17.90 20.73 3.72
CA LYS A 154 17.20 22.03 3.59
C LYS A 154 17.30 22.91 4.84
N GLY A 155 18.45 22.95 5.45
CA GLY A 155 18.81 24.02 6.38
C GLY A 155 19.12 25.32 5.61
N GLY A 156 18.14 25.93 4.95
CA GLY A 156 18.33 27.20 4.28
C GLY A 156 17.21 27.61 3.35
N LYS A 157 16.31 28.48 3.85
CA LYS A 157 15.49 29.46 3.09
C LYS A 157 14.61 28.93 1.96
N ALA A 158 13.45 28.38 2.33
CA ALA A 158 12.10 28.59 1.76
C ALA A 158 11.16 27.73 2.60
N GLY A 159 10.05 28.28 3.13
CA GLY A 159 9.19 27.60 4.09
C GLY A 159 8.72 26.23 3.59
N ASP A 160 8.81 25.22 4.44
CA ASP A 160 8.24 23.89 4.16
C ASP A 160 6.73 24.10 3.85
N PRO A 161 6.23 23.71 2.68
CA PRO A 161 4.81 23.90 2.33
C PRO A 161 3.85 23.29 3.35
N LYS A 162 4.28 22.27 4.10
CA LYS A 162 3.49 21.69 5.19
C LYS A 162 3.48 22.57 6.43
N LEU A 163 4.63 23.13 6.77
CA LEU A 163 4.74 24.07 7.88
C LEU A 163 3.92 25.34 7.63
N GLU A 164 3.96 25.85 6.39
CA GLU A 164 3.14 26.99 5.98
C GLU A 164 1.65 26.66 6.07
N LEU A 165 1.22 25.50 5.55
CA LEU A 165 -0.17 25.06 5.67
C LEU A 165 -0.58 24.90 7.14
N CYS A 166 0.27 24.33 8.00
CA CYS A 166 -0.01 24.18 9.43
C CYS A 166 -0.14 25.53 10.12
N LYS A 167 0.69 26.53 9.77
CA LYS A 167 0.57 27.89 10.31
C LYS A 167 -0.74 28.55 9.91
N LEU A 168 -1.15 28.41 8.64
CA LEU A 168 -2.41 28.95 8.16
C LEU A 168 -3.61 28.25 8.80
N ILE A 169 -3.55 26.94 9.01
CA ILE A 169 -4.59 26.21 9.75
C ILE A 169 -4.65 26.70 11.20
N LEU A 170 -3.52 26.89 11.85
CA LEU A 170 -3.44 27.37 13.24
C LEU A 170 -4.00 28.79 13.37
N GLU A 171 -3.67 29.67 12.43
CA GLU A 171 -4.23 31.01 12.35
C GLU A 171 -5.76 30.98 12.16
N GLY A 172 -6.25 30.10 11.26
CA GLY A 172 -7.68 29.90 11.03
C GLY A 172 -8.44 29.36 12.23
N LEU A 173 -7.75 28.70 13.17
CA LEU A 173 -8.30 28.18 14.43
C LEU A 173 -8.13 29.14 15.62
N GLY A 174 -7.70 30.38 15.38
CA GLY A 174 -7.53 31.38 16.43
C GLY A 174 -6.22 31.33 17.21
N GLY A 175 -5.20 30.66 16.64
CA GLY A 175 -3.85 30.56 17.24
C GLY A 175 -3.70 29.45 18.27
N LYS A 176 -2.45 29.22 18.73
CA LYS A 176 -2.13 28.08 19.59
C LYS A 176 -2.83 28.11 20.95
N ASP A 177 -3.01 29.30 21.51
CA ASP A 177 -3.64 29.46 22.85
C ASP A 177 -5.13 29.08 22.82
N ASN A 178 -5.76 29.06 21.64
CA ASN A 178 -7.13 28.65 21.43
C ASN A 178 -7.31 27.13 21.28
N ILE A 179 -6.24 26.37 21.06
CA ILE A 179 -6.30 24.92 20.88
C ILE A 179 -6.41 24.23 22.23
N VAL A 180 -7.35 23.26 22.34
CA VAL A 180 -7.54 22.40 23.51
C VAL A 180 -6.92 21.04 23.28
N ASP A 181 -7.22 20.45 22.12
CA ASP A 181 -6.88 19.07 21.80
C ASP A 181 -6.78 18.89 20.28
N VAL A 182 -5.87 18.03 19.85
CA VAL A 182 -5.64 17.72 18.43
C VAL A 182 -5.59 16.22 18.23
N THR A 183 -6.48 15.73 17.38
CA THR A 183 -6.51 14.33 16.94
C THR A 183 -6.66 14.27 15.43
N ASN A 184 -6.63 13.08 14.84
CA ASN A 184 -6.96 12.90 13.42
C ASN A 184 -7.70 11.60 13.15
N CYS A 185 -8.45 11.55 12.06
CA CYS A 185 -8.84 10.30 11.41
C CYS A 185 -8.04 10.11 10.12
N ALA A 186 -8.44 9.18 9.25
CA ALA A 186 -7.72 8.88 8.01
C ALA A 186 -7.56 10.09 7.06
N THR A 187 -8.50 11.06 7.08
CA THR A 187 -8.54 12.18 6.13
C THR A 187 -8.75 13.56 6.75
N ARG A 188 -8.98 13.66 8.06
CA ARG A 188 -9.34 14.93 8.74
C ARG A 188 -8.47 15.18 9.96
N LEU A 189 -7.95 16.38 10.07
CA LEU A 189 -7.40 16.90 11.32
C LEU A 189 -8.57 17.36 12.20
N ARG A 190 -8.67 16.83 13.42
CA ARG A 190 -9.73 17.15 14.37
C ARG A 190 -9.13 17.99 15.49
N VAL A 191 -9.67 19.16 15.66
CA VAL A 191 -9.19 20.13 16.65
C VAL A 191 -10.36 20.63 17.48
N ASN A 192 -10.24 20.59 18.80
CA ASN A 192 -11.15 21.25 19.71
C ASN A 192 -10.56 22.59 20.13
N VAL A 193 -11.38 23.65 20.07
CA VAL A 193 -10.97 25.01 20.42
C VAL A 193 -11.67 25.49 21.69
N LYS A 194 -11.05 26.48 22.38
CA LYS A 194 -11.62 27.10 23.57
C LYS A 194 -12.75 28.05 23.22
N ASP A 195 -12.51 28.88 22.22
CA ASP A 195 -13.41 29.95 21.74
C ASP A 195 -13.59 29.88 20.25
N GLU A 196 -14.80 29.56 19.80
CA GLU A 196 -15.18 29.46 18.39
C GLU A 196 -15.25 30.82 17.68
N THR A 197 -15.42 31.91 18.44
CA THR A 197 -15.51 33.28 17.87
C THR A 197 -14.19 33.76 17.27
N LEU A 198 -13.08 33.16 17.66
CA LEU A 198 -11.73 33.45 17.15
C LEU A 198 -11.41 32.68 15.87
N CYS A 199 -12.25 31.71 15.49
CA CYS A 199 -12.01 30.82 14.38
C CYS A 199 -12.61 31.33 13.08
N LYS A 200 -12.01 30.89 11.95
CA LYS A 200 -12.49 31.20 10.60
C LYS A 200 -13.47 30.12 10.12
N ASP A 201 -14.23 30.44 9.07
CA ASP A 201 -15.24 29.59 8.45
C ASP A 201 -14.66 28.62 7.43
N ASP A 202 -15.48 27.67 6.94
CA ASP A 202 -15.13 26.72 5.86
C ASP A 202 -14.52 27.38 4.60
N PRO A 203 -15.00 28.54 4.08
CA PRO A 203 -14.36 29.21 2.96
C PRO A 203 -12.89 29.56 3.16
N TYR A 204 -12.49 29.95 4.37
CA TYR A 204 -11.08 30.21 4.68
C TYR A 204 -10.22 28.95 4.52
N PHE A 205 -10.68 27.83 5.07
CA PHE A 205 -9.95 26.57 5.00
C PHE A 205 -9.81 26.07 3.56
N LYS A 206 -10.82 26.27 2.73
CA LYS A 206 -10.73 25.99 1.28
C LYS A 206 -9.69 26.86 0.58
N ALA A 207 -9.66 28.13 0.91
CA ALA A 207 -8.74 29.11 0.29
C ALA A 207 -7.27 28.82 0.60
N ILE A 208 -6.94 28.24 1.76
CA ILE A 208 -5.57 27.86 2.13
C ILE A 208 -5.12 26.52 1.57
N GLY A 209 -5.93 25.85 0.74
CA GLY A 209 -5.57 24.62 0.04
C GLY A 209 -5.99 23.32 0.74
N THR A 210 -6.92 23.38 1.71
CA THR A 210 -7.58 22.20 2.24
C THR A 210 -8.89 21.90 1.47
N HIS A 211 -9.48 20.74 1.68
CA HIS A 211 -10.78 20.38 1.08
C HIS A 211 -11.97 20.98 1.84
N GLY A 212 -11.72 21.83 2.83
CA GLY A 212 -12.71 22.49 3.65
C GLY A 212 -12.63 22.10 5.12
N CYS A 213 -13.57 22.61 5.92
CA CYS A 213 -13.67 22.35 7.34
C CYS A 213 -15.12 22.08 7.74
N SER A 214 -15.36 20.96 8.43
CA SER A 214 -16.64 20.68 9.05
C SER A 214 -16.60 21.21 10.49
N ILE A 215 -17.51 22.11 10.81
CA ILE A 215 -17.57 22.83 12.09
C ILE A 215 -18.80 22.35 12.86
N ASN A 216 -18.59 21.98 14.12
CA ASN A 216 -19.68 21.63 15.03
C ASN A 216 -19.38 22.24 16.41
N GLY A 217 -19.87 23.46 16.64
CA GLY A 217 -19.51 24.27 17.79
C GLY A 217 -17.98 24.41 17.89
N LYS A 218 -17.41 24.02 19.00
CA LYS A 218 -15.97 24.08 19.28
C LYS A 218 -15.14 22.98 18.60
N ALA A 219 -15.77 22.03 17.91
CA ALA A 219 -15.09 20.94 17.23
C ALA A 219 -14.91 21.24 15.73
N TYR A 220 -13.67 21.43 15.31
CA TYR A 220 -13.25 21.71 13.94
C TYR A 220 -12.63 20.47 13.29
N GLN A 221 -13.08 20.10 12.11
CA GLN A 221 -12.56 18.97 11.35
C GLN A 221 -12.06 19.45 9.99
N VAL A 222 -10.78 19.79 9.90
CA VAL A 222 -10.14 20.26 8.66
C VAL A 222 -9.87 19.06 7.75
N ILE A 223 -10.47 19.07 6.56
CA ILE A 223 -10.40 17.98 5.59
C ILE A 223 -9.16 18.16 4.73
N ILE A 224 -8.14 17.31 4.95
CA ILE A 224 -6.82 17.41 4.29
C ILE A 224 -6.59 16.23 3.33
N GLY A 225 -7.28 15.10 3.53
CA GLY A 225 -7.05 13.87 2.80
C GLY A 225 -5.98 12.99 3.47
N LEU A 226 -5.43 12.03 2.72
CA LEU A 226 -4.52 11.00 3.24
C LEU A 226 -3.20 11.53 3.84
N LYS A 227 -2.89 12.82 3.67
CA LYS A 227 -1.69 13.48 4.23
C LYS A 227 -1.85 13.90 5.70
N VAL A 228 -3.03 13.73 6.27
CA VAL A 228 -3.37 14.16 7.65
C VAL A 228 -2.37 13.71 8.71
N PRO A 229 -1.89 12.45 8.77
CA PRO A 229 -0.97 12.06 9.84
C PRO A 229 0.33 12.88 9.84
N SER A 230 0.86 13.17 8.65
CA SER A 230 2.09 13.97 8.52
C SER A 230 1.87 15.47 8.77
N ILE A 231 0.66 15.96 8.55
CA ILE A 231 0.28 17.34 8.87
C ILE A 231 0.08 17.47 10.38
N ARG A 232 -0.55 16.50 11.04
CA ARG A 232 -0.71 16.49 12.49
C ARG A 232 0.63 16.55 13.21
N GLU A 233 1.60 15.71 12.82
CA GLU A 233 2.95 15.70 13.41
C GLU A 233 3.58 17.11 13.37
N VAL A 234 3.49 17.81 12.23
CA VAL A 234 4.00 19.17 12.08
C VAL A 234 3.16 20.18 12.88
N PHE A 235 1.84 20.03 12.86
CA PHE A 235 0.92 20.92 13.58
C PHE A 235 1.15 20.87 15.08
N GLU A 236 1.35 19.70 15.67
CA GLU A 236 1.68 19.51 17.09
C GLU A 236 3.01 20.16 17.47
N THR A 237 3.98 20.31 16.56
CA THR A 237 5.23 21.05 16.86
C THR A 237 5.05 22.56 16.94
N LEU A 238 3.91 23.09 16.50
CA LEU A 238 3.58 24.52 16.54
C LEU A 238 2.80 24.91 17.81
N LEU A 239 2.29 23.92 18.56
CA LEU A 239 1.56 24.10 19.80
C LEU A 239 2.50 24.19 20.99
#